data_c778ea08daa346c3b5f1b4c596e9f0c0
#
_entry.id   c778ea08daa346c3b5f1b4c596e9f0c0
#
_cell.length_a   1.000
_cell.length_b   1.000
_cell.length_c   1.000
_cell.angle_alpha   90.00
_cell.angle_beta   90.00
_cell.angle_gamma   90.00
#
_symmetry.space_group_name_H-M   'P 1'
#
loop_
_entity.id
_entity.type
_entity.pdbx_description
1 polymer ?
#
loop_
_entity_poly.entity_id
_entity_poly.type
_entity_poly.pdbx_seq_one_letter_code
_entity_poly.pdbx_strand_id
1 'polypeptide(L)'
;TLRPGGMFYPAQSGIWQTVWLERVPENYITELTVTPDYDARTVTVKAHTSMPGGAVNLWAVVRAGGVTIAEDWGSDEADRDGEVTLNIPEEHFFPWSPDTPFLYDLTVGTTQGKEEQRDTVHSYFALRKWSCAPDAHGIMRFCLNGKPILLNGLLDQGYWPEGLYTPPSDGAVVRELQTIKELGFNLLRKHAKIEPQRWYYHCDKLGLIVWQDMVNGGGPYKLWFVTYLTNVFQPLLRRLPDARPLWGLLGHETEAGREEYARELEATVKALQCHPCVGCWVPFNEGWGQFDAAVSVSYTHLTLPTICSV
;
A
#
# COMPACT_ATOMS: atom_id res chain seq x y z
N THR A 1 8.88 -7.72 -19.42
CA THR A 1 9.20 -8.75 -20.44
C THR A 1 10.20 -8.21 -21.45
N LEU A 2 11.17 -9.03 -21.84
CA LEU A 2 12.15 -8.67 -22.89
C LEU A 2 11.61 -8.94 -24.32
N ARG A 3 10.49 -9.62 -24.42
CA ARG A 3 9.83 -9.96 -25.71
C ARG A 3 8.36 -9.59 -25.62
N PRO A 4 7.96 -8.46 -26.17
CA PRO A 4 6.56 -8.05 -26.23
C PRO A 4 5.78 -8.97 -27.17
N GLY A 5 4.53 -9.21 -26.86
CA GLY A 5 3.64 -10.00 -27.72
C GLY A 5 2.42 -10.52 -26.97
N GLY A 6 1.33 -10.78 -27.68
CA GLY A 6 0.07 -11.23 -27.10
C GLY A 6 -0.48 -10.23 -26.09
N MET A 7 -0.83 -10.69 -24.90
CA MET A 7 -1.33 -9.87 -23.81
C MET A 7 -0.24 -9.24 -22.94
N PHE A 8 1.04 -9.51 -23.20
CA PHE A 8 2.14 -9.02 -22.38
C PHE A 8 2.49 -7.59 -22.73
N TYR A 9 2.83 -6.82 -21.69
CA TYR A 9 3.22 -5.42 -21.81
C TYR A 9 4.51 -5.23 -22.59
N PRO A 10 4.69 -4.09 -23.30
CA PRO A 10 5.96 -3.75 -23.92
C PRO A 10 7.07 -3.65 -22.86
N ALA A 11 8.27 -4.07 -23.24
CA ALA A 11 9.43 -3.92 -22.37
C ALA A 11 9.75 -2.43 -22.18
N GLN A 12 9.95 -2.03 -20.93
CA GLN A 12 10.33 -0.68 -20.55
C GLN A 12 11.56 -0.76 -19.65
N SER A 13 12.42 0.23 -19.73
CA SER A 13 13.60 0.36 -18.91
C SER A 13 13.89 1.82 -18.62
N GLY A 14 14.58 2.09 -17.51
CA GLY A 14 14.92 3.42 -17.06
C GLY A 14 14.14 3.86 -15.82
N ILE A 15 14.42 5.08 -15.38
CA ILE A 15 13.74 5.71 -14.25
C ILE A 15 12.46 6.33 -14.77
N TRP A 16 11.31 5.77 -14.41
CA TRP A 16 10.00 6.21 -14.87
C TRP A 16 9.19 7.01 -13.84
N GLN A 17 9.62 7.01 -12.58
CA GLN A 17 9.06 7.83 -11.52
C GLN A 17 9.88 9.12 -11.32
N THR A 18 9.29 10.09 -10.61
CA THR A 18 9.93 11.38 -10.34
C THR A 18 11.22 11.21 -9.54
N VAL A 19 12.25 11.92 -9.94
CA VAL A 19 13.50 12.10 -9.17
C VAL A 19 13.55 13.53 -8.66
N TRP A 20 13.87 13.70 -7.38
CA TRP A 20 13.97 15.00 -6.75
C TRP A 20 15.19 15.08 -5.82
N LEU A 21 15.55 16.28 -5.45
CA LEU A 21 16.57 16.57 -4.46
C LEU A 21 15.92 17.28 -3.28
N GLU A 22 16.29 16.87 -2.08
CA GLU A 22 15.87 17.52 -0.83
C GLU A 22 17.08 18.06 -0.08
N ARG A 23 16.91 19.25 0.51
CA ARG A 23 17.86 19.78 1.47
C ARG A 23 17.36 19.39 2.86
N VAL A 24 18.14 18.60 3.54
CA VAL A 24 17.85 18.12 4.90
C VAL A 24 18.90 18.61 5.90
N PRO A 25 18.58 18.72 7.19
CA PRO A 25 19.57 18.96 8.23
C PRO A 25 20.52 17.75 8.39
N GLU A 26 21.56 17.89 9.20
CA GLU A 26 22.52 16.79 9.46
C GLU A 26 21.82 15.57 10.09
N ASN A 27 20.92 15.81 11.03
CA ASN A 27 20.02 14.78 11.56
C ASN A 27 18.61 15.00 11.02
N TYR A 28 18.12 14.07 10.19
CA TYR A 28 16.81 14.16 9.55
C TYR A 28 16.04 12.84 9.69
N ILE A 29 14.72 12.91 9.53
CA ILE A 29 13.84 11.75 9.54
C ILE A 29 14.03 10.98 8.24
N THR A 30 14.51 9.76 8.33
CA THR A 30 14.75 8.86 7.18
C THR A 30 13.55 7.99 6.85
N GLU A 31 12.75 7.64 7.86
CA GLU A 31 11.55 6.81 7.72
C GLU A 31 10.49 7.27 8.72
N LEU A 32 9.26 7.34 8.25
CA LEU A 32 8.09 7.65 9.07
C LEU A 32 7.06 6.54 8.93
N THR A 33 6.74 5.89 10.05
CA THR A 33 5.65 4.92 10.12
C THR A 33 4.48 5.52 10.88
N VAL A 34 3.30 5.53 10.24
CA VAL A 34 2.06 6.06 10.82
C VAL A 34 1.06 4.93 10.92
N THR A 35 0.66 4.59 12.15
CA THR A 35 -0.23 3.48 12.44
C THR A 35 -1.51 3.97 13.13
N PRO A 36 -2.58 4.23 12.36
CA PRO A 36 -3.87 4.60 12.92
C PRO A 36 -4.57 3.38 13.52
N ASP A 37 -5.20 3.54 14.68
CA ASP A 37 -6.11 2.58 15.29
C ASP A 37 -7.52 3.16 15.34
N TYR A 38 -8.41 2.57 14.55
CA TYR A 38 -9.81 2.99 14.45
C TYR A 38 -10.58 2.74 15.74
N ASP A 39 -10.39 1.59 16.38
CA ASP A 39 -11.15 1.18 17.57
C ASP A 39 -10.68 1.96 18.81
N ALA A 40 -9.37 2.13 18.95
CA ALA A 40 -8.78 2.92 20.02
C ALA A 40 -8.91 4.45 19.78
N ARG A 41 -9.19 4.87 18.56
CA ARG A 41 -9.17 6.28 18.13
C ARG A 41 -7.81 6.94 18.40
N THR A 42 -6.74 6.24 18.03
CA THR A 42 -5.38 6.74 18.21
C THR A 42 -4.62 6.71 16.89
N VAL A 43 -3.52 7.42 16.84
CA VAL A 43 -2.49 7.27 15.82
C VAL A 43 -1.13 7.16 16.50
N THR A 44 -0.41 6.08 16.22
CA THR A 44 0.98 5.91 16.65
C THR A 44 1.89 6.32 15.52
N VAL A 45 2.81 7.21 15.82
CA VAL A 45 3.81 7.75 14.89
C VAL A 45 5.18 7.32 15.35
N LYS A 46 5.91 6.63 14.49
CA LYS A 46 7.29 6.22 14.74
C LYS A 46 8.19 6.80 13.66
N ALA A 47 9.29 7.41 14.05
CA ALA A 47 10.26 8.01 13.14
C ALA A 47 11.67 7.50 13.41
N HIS A 48 12.36 7.09 12.33
CA HIS A 48 13.79 6.81 12.34
C HIS A 48 14.57 8.03 11.88
N THR A 49 15.74 8.26 12.46
CA THR A 49 16.61 9.39 12.08
C THR A 49 17.94 8.94 11.49
N SER A 50 18.61 9.85 10.77
CA SER A 50 19.87 9.57 10.07
C SER A 50 21.08 9.37 10.99
N MET A 51 21.07 9.93 12.20
CA MET A 51 22.22 9.86 13.11
C MET A 51 22.16 8.63 14.03
N PRO A 52 23.25 7.86 14.14
CA PRO A 52 23.35 6.76 15.07
C PRO A 52 23.60 7.25 16.51
N GLY A 53 22.78 6.78 17.43
CA GLY A 53 23.01 6.92 18.86
C GLY A 53 22.58 8.27 19.45
N GLY A 54 21.77 8.21 20.48
CA GLY A 54 21.18 9.33 21.20
C GLY A 54 19.67 9.26 21.22
N ALA A 55 19.08 9.71 22.32
CA ALA A 55 17.62 9.78 22.45
C ALA A 55 17.05 10.71 21.36
N VAL A 56 16.09 10.21 20.62
CA VAL A 56 15.31 11.01 19.66
C VAL A 56 14.05 11.50 20.37
N ASN A 57 13.99 12.81 20.59
CA ASN A 57 12.73 13.42 21.03
C ASN A 57 11.89 13.73 19.80
N LEU A 58 10.80 13.02 19.67
CA LEU A 58 9.83 13.19 18.60
C LEU A 58 8.65 14.04 19.09
N TRP A 59 8.17 14.94 18.28
CA TRP A 59 6.89 15.59 18.52
C TRP A 59 5.99 15.38 17.30
N ALA A 60 4.69 15.29 17.57
CA ALA A 60 3.69 15.18 16.52
C ALA A 60 2.46 16.05 16.82
N VAL A 61 1.90 16.61 15.76
CA VAL A 61 0.70 17.45 15.80
C VAL A 61 -0.29 16.93 14.77
N VAL A 62 -1.51 16.67 15.20
CA VAL A 62 -2.63 16.28 14.34
C VAL A 62 -3.59 17.45 14.18
N ARG A 63 -4.00 17.70 12.92
CA ARG A 63 -5.02 18.70 12.60
C ARG A 63 -6.17 18.09 11.83
N ALA A 64 -7.37 18.58 12.14
CA ALA A 64 -8.60 18.28 11.42
C ALA A 64 -9.17 19.59 10.85
N GLY A 65 -9.22 19.70 9.52
CA GLY A 65 -9.69 20.92 8.85
C GLY A 65 -8.91 22.18 9.24
N GLY A 66 -7.59 22.04 9.47
CA GLY A 66 -6.70 23.13 9.88
C GLY A 66 -6.68 23.43 11.39
N VAL A 67 -7.56 22.82 12.19
CA VAL A 67 -7.59 22.98 13.66
C VAL A 67 -6.72 21.92 14.31
N THR A 68 -5.81 22.29 15.20
CA THR A 68 -5.03 21.34 16.02
C THR A 68 -5.97 20.65 16.99
N ILE A 69 -6.00 19.31 16.94
CA ILE A 69 -6.88 18.46 17.75
C ILE A 69 -6.13 17.57 18.72
N ALA A 70 -4.88 17.29 18.44
CA ALA A 70 -3.99 16.55 19.33
C ALA A 70 -2.53 16.95 19.06
N GLU A 71 -1.74 16.99 20.12
CA GLU A 71 -0.29 17.15 20.07
C GLU A 71 0.34 16.41 21.23
N ASP A 72 1.47 15.78 20.98
CA ASP A 72 2.21 15.07 22.03
C ASP A 72 3.68 14.92 21.65
N TRP A 73 4.47 14.50 22.65
CA TRP A 73 5.92 14.35 22.59
C TRP A 73 6.28 12.96 23.06
N GLY A 74 7.12 12.30 22.30
CA GLY A 74 7.64 10.99 22.63
C GLY A 74 9.16 10.96 22.58
N SER A 75 9.77 10.12 23.37
CA SER A 75 11.20 9.86 23.33
C SER A 75 11.48 8.37 23.48
N ASP A 76 12.47 7.87 22.76
CA ASP A 76 13.08 6.58 23.07
C ASP A 76 14.52 6.82 23.49
N GLU A 77 14.88 6.38 24.70
CA GLU A 77 16.21 6.58 25.27
C GLU A 77 17.24 5.55 24.75
N ALA A 78 16.77 4.47 24.14
CA ALA A 78 17.60 3.31 23.82
C ALA A 78 18.00 3.19 22.35
N ASP A 79 17.23 3.77 21.41
CA ASP A 79 17.41 3.56 19.98
C ASP A 79 17.28 4.86 19.17
N ARG A 80 17.53 4.77 17.84
CA ARG A 80 17.40 5.89 16.89
C ARG A 80 15.96 6.29 16.60
N ASP A 81 15.01 5.65 17.26
CA ASP A 81 13.59 5.73 16.98
C ASP A 81 12.89 6.58 18.04
N GLY A 82 12.13 7.57 17.58
CA GLY A 82 11.15 8.24 18.41
C GLY A 82 9.77 7.64 18.13
N GLU A 83 8.97 7.44 19.18
CA GLU A 83 7.58 7.00 19.06
C GLU A 83 6.66 7.87 19.90
N VAL A 84 5.51 8.23 19.34
CA VAL A 84 4.47 8.97 20.03
C VAL A 84 3.09 8.46 19.61
N THR A 85 2.17 8.35 20.57
CA THR A 85 0.78 7.96 20.32
C THR A 85 -0.15 9.09 20.71
N LEU A 86 -0.93 9.57 19.74
CA LEU A 86 -1.89 10.66 19.93
C LEU A 86 -3.31 10.11 19.94
N ASN A 87 -4.13 10.64 20.87
CA ASN A 87 -5.55 10.33 20.95
C ASN A 87 -6.35 11.31 20.10
N ILE A 88 -7.29 10.80 19.30
CA ILE A 88 -8.22 11.61 18.52
C ILE A 88 -9.51 11.81 19.33
N PRO A 89 -9.86 13.05 19.69
CA PRO A 89 -11.07 13.33 20.45
C PRO A 89 -12.32 12.86 19.72
N GLU A 90 -13.35 12.46 20.47
CA GLU A 90 -14.58 11.89 19.90
C GLU A 90 -15.29 12.85 18.95
N GLU A 91 -15.32 14.13 19.28
CA GLU A 91 -15.90 15.20 18.47
C GLU A 91 -15.15 15.43 17.14
N HIS A 92 -13.92 14.94 17.04
CA HIS A 92 -13.08 15.00 15.85
C HIS A 92 -12.85 13.63 15.20
N PHE A 93 -13.65 12.63 15.56
CA PHE A 93 -13.56 11.30 14.98
C PHE A 93 -14.31 11.24 13.64
N PHE A 94 -13.59 11.40 12.54
CA PHE A 94 -14.10 11.38 11.16
C PHE A 94 -13.54 10.18 10.40
N PRO A 95 -14.22 9.02 10.41
CA PRO A 95 -13.78 7.83 9.71
C PRO A 95 -13.72 8.04 8.19
N TRP A 96 -12.63 7.57 7.59
CA TRP A 96 -12.48 7.57 6.14
C TRP A 96 -13.39 6.53 5.48
N SER A 97 -14.06 6.95 4.43
CA SER A 97 -14.80 6.06 3.53
C SER A 97 -14.82 6.63 2.11
N PRO A 98 -15.23 5.85 1.09
CA PRO A 98 -15.42 6.38 -0.26
C PRO A 98 -16.33 7.60 -0.35
N ASP A 99 -17.33 7.70 0.52
CA ASP A 99 -18.30 8.80 0.53
C ASP A 99 -17.83 9.99 1.38
N THR A 100 -17.00 9.72 2.38
CA THR A 100 -16.44 10.71 3.30
C THR A 100 -14.94 10.50 3.47
N PRO A 101 -14.11 10.84 2.46
CA PRO A 101 -12.68 10.56 2.46
C PRO A 101 -11.89 11.57 3.30
N PHE A 102 -12.15 11.58 4.60
CA PHE A 102 -11.52 12.53 5.51
C PHE A 102 -10.07 12.14 5.81
N LEU A 103 -9.16 13.08 5.65
CA LEU A 103 -7.75 12.95 5.96
C LEU A 103 -7.38 13.92 7.08
N TYR A 104 -6.67 13.42 8.08
CA TYR A 104 -6.06 14.25 9.12
C TYR A 104 -4.69 14.70 8.65
N ASP A 105 -4.37 15.98 8.81
CA ASP A 105 -3.01 16.47 8.61
C ASP A 105 -2.13 16.07 9.80
N LEU A 106 -0.94 15.58 9.51
CA LEU A 106 0.06 15.18 10.49
C LEU A 106 1.34 15.98 10.27
N THR A 107 1.83 16.62 11.31
CA THR A 107 3.15 17.24 11.30
C THR A 107 4.02 16.55 12.35
N VAL A 108 5.18 16.09 11.95
CA VAL A 108 6.12 15.35 12.81
C VAL A 108 7.47 16.04 12.75
N GLY A 109 8.11 16.18 13.89
CA GLY A 109 9.44 16.76 13.91
C GLY A 109 10.29 16.26 15.05
N THR A 110 11.59 16.46 14.94
CA THR A 110 12.59 16.09 15.95
C THR A 110 13.04 17.32 16.73
N THR A 111 13.32 17.15 18.03
CA THR A 111 13.87 18.20 18.88
C THR A 111 15.33 17.95 19.26
N GLN A 112 15.95 16.93 18.71
CA GLN A 112 17.36 16.61 18.98
C GLN A 112 18.28 17.59 18.27
N GLY A 113 19.30 18.08 18.98
CA GLY A 113 20.30 18.98 18.43
C GLY A 113 19.95 20.48 18.54
N LYS A 114 20.75 21.32 17.85
CA LYS A 114 20.52 22.76 17.77
C LYS A 114 19.27 23.02 16.91
N GLU A 115 18.66 24.19 17.08
CA GLU A 115 17.44 24.56 16.37
C GLU A 115 17.57 24.45 14.83
N GLU A 116 18.77 24.74 14.31
CA GLU A 116 19.14 24.63 12.89
C GLU A 116 19.28 23.18 12.39
N GLN A 117 19.28 22.18 13.30
CA GLN A 117 19.43 20.76 13.02
C GLN A 117 18.11 19.99 13.22
N ARG A 118 17.00 20.69 13.38
CA ARG A 118 15.68 20.08 13.54
C ARG A 118 15.08 19.78 12.18
N ASP A 119 14.54 18.58 12.05
CA ASP A 119 13.77 18.21 10.88
C ASP A 119 12.26 18.25 11.16
N THR A 120 11.47 18.55 10.12
CA THR A 120 10.02 18.59 10.20
C THR A 120 9.43 18.02 8.92
N VAL A 121 8.60 17.00 9.07
CA VAL A 121 7.93 16.30 7.96
C VAL A 121 6.43 16.53 8.07
N HIS A 122 5.81 16.86 6.94
CA HIS A 122 4.36 16.92 6.80
C HIS A 122 3.84 15.67 6.13
N SER A 123 2.84 15.06 6.74
CA SER A 123 2.19 13.84 6.28
C SER A 123 0.69 13.90 6.55
N TYR A 124 0.01 12.81 6.39
CA TYR A 124 -1.42 12.65 6.70
C TYR A 124 -1.73 11.21 7.06
N PHE A 125 -2.92 10.99 7.62
CA PHE A 125 -3.48 9.67 7.85
C PHE A 125 -5.01 9.71 7.85
N ALA A 126 -5.62 8.55 7.91
CA ALA A 126 -7.06 8.43 8.14
C ALA A 126 -7.37 7.29 9.11
N LEU A 127 -8.47 7.43 9.81
CA LEU A 127 -9.01 6.38 10.68
C LEU A 127 -10.00 5.54 9.89
N ARG A 128 -9.69 4.27 9.69
CA ARG A 128 -10.55 3.29 9.02
C ARG A 128 -10.29 1.89 9.55
N LYS A 129 -11.29 1.01 9.39
CA LYS A 129 -11.16 -0.40 9.75
C LYS A 129 -11.78 -1.28 8.68
N TRP A 130 -10.97 -2.17 8.11
CA TRP A 130 -11.45 -3.26 7.27
C TRP A 130 -11.77 -4.48 8.12
N SER A 131 -12.83 -5.20 7.78
CA SER A 131 -13.20 -6.44 8.46
C SER A 131 -14.10 -7.30 7.58
N CYS A 132 -14.28 -8.57 7.98
CA CYS A 132 -15.36 -9.41 7.47
C CYS A 132 -16.31 -9.76 8.59
N ALA A 133 -17.59 -9.63 8.33
CA ALA A 133 -18.64 -9.98 9.27
C ALA A 133 -19.85 -10.59 8.54
N PRO A 134 -20.57 -11.50 9.19
CA PRO A 134 -21.83 -12.02 8.63
C PRO A 134 -22.88 -10.92 8.63
N ASP A 135 -23.65 -10.84 7.53
CA ASP A 135 -24.86 -10.02 7.47
C ASP A 135 -26.04 -10.68 8.22
N ALA A 136 -27.22 -10.05 8.18
CA ALA A 136 -28.42 -10.55 8.83
C ALA A 136 -28.88 -11.94 8.33
N HIS A 137 -28.36 -12.39 7.19
CA HIS A 137 -28.64 -13.70 6.61
C HIS A 137 -27.52 -14.72 6.85
N GLY A 138 -26.50 -14.37 7.65
CA GLY A 138 -25.34 -15.21 7.92
C GLY A 138 -24.31 -15.24 6.78
N ILE A 139 -24.44 -14.40 5.76
CA ILE A 139 -23.53 -14.34 4.63
C ILE A 139 -22.35 -13.41 5.00
N MET A 140 -21.11 -13.92 4.90
CA MET A 140 -19.93 -13.13 5.14
C MET A 140 -19.85 -11.97 4.14
N ARG A 141 -19.67 -10.76 4.66
CA ARG A 141 -19.54 -9.52 3.91
C ARG A 141 -18.22 -8.84 4.21
N PHE A 142 -17.66 -8.23 3.20
CA PHE A 142 -16.56 -7.30 3.37
C PHE A 142 -17.10 -6.00 3.96
N CYS A 143 -16.49 -5.51 5.03
CA CYS A 143 -16.98 -4.37 5.79
C CYS A 143 -15.90 -3.28 5.90
N LEU A 144 -16.33 -2.03 5.79
CA LEU A 144 -15.54 -0.86 6.11
C LEU A 144 -16.17 -0.15 7.31
N ASN A 145 -15.39 0.12 8.36
CA ASN A 145 -15.84 0.75 9.58
C ASN A 145 -17.06 0.05 10.21
N GLY A 146 -17.05 -1.30 10.18
CA GLY A 146 -18.11 -2.14 10.71
C GLY A 146 -19.39 -2.23 9.86
N LYS A 147 -19.44 -1.60 8.69
CA LYS A 147 -20.59 -1.63 7.78
C LYS A 147 -20.26 -2.39 6.50
N PRO A 148 -21.15 -3.30 6.02
CA PRO A 148 -20.98 -3.94 4.73
C PRO A 148 -20.82 -2.90 3.61
N ILE A 149 -19.85 -3.12 2.72
CA ILE A 149 -19.60 -2.25 1.57
C ILE A 149 -19.73 -3.05 0.27
N LEU A 150 -20.41 -2.45 -0.71
CA LEU A 150 -20.41 -2.96 -2.07
C LEU A 150 -19.19 -2.40 -2.80
N LEU A 151 -18.33 -3.29 -3.28
CA LEU A 151 -17.17 -2.93 -4.08
C LEU A 151 -17.55 -2.97 -5.56
N ASN A 152 -17.63 -1.79 -6.18
CA ASN A 152 -17.87 -1.62 -7.60
C ASN A 152 -16.60 -1.06 -8.25
N GLY A 153 -15.84 -1.90 -8.96
CA GLY A 153 -14.48 -1.59 -9.33
C GLY A 153 -14.12 -1.84 -10.78
N LEU A 154 -12.99 -1.24 -11.16
CA LEU A 154 -12.34 -1.40 -12.44
C LEU A 154 -10.95 -1.99 -12.28
N LEU A 155 -10.49 -2.73 -13.30
CA LEU A 155 -9.09 -3.09 -13.46
C LEU A 155 -8.34 -1.90 -14.07
N ASP A 156 -7.30 -1.44 -13.38
CA ASP A 156 -6.44 -0.35 -13.83
C ASP A 156 -5.00 -0.85 -14.03
N GLN A 157 -4.56 -0.86 -15.28
CA GLN A 157 -3.22 -1.28 -15.66
C GLN A 157 -2.20 -0.14 -15.66
N GLY A 158 -2.64 1.11 -15.54
CA GLY A 158 -1.79 2.28 -15.39
C GLY A 158 -0.92 2.60 -16.60
N TYR A 159 -1.41 2.33 -17.82
CA TYR A 159 -0.70 2.64 -19.06
C TYR A 159 -1.29 3.87 -19.75
N TRP A 160 -0.40 4.73 -20.22
CA TRP A 160 -0.73 5.97 -20.90
C TRP A 160 -0.23 5.93 -22.34
N PRO A 161 -1.01 6.45 -23.31
CA PRO A 161 -0.61 6.44 -24.74
C PRO A 161 0.71 7.14 -24.99
N GLU A 162 0.96 8.26 -24.30
CA GLU A 162 2.14 9.09 -24.51
C GLU A 162 3.38 8.59 -23.76
N GLY A 163 3.22 8.18 -22.51
CA GLY A 163 4.30 7.91 -21.56
C GLY A 163 4.42 6.49 -21.08
N LEU A 164 3.59 5.57 -21.59
CA LEU A 164 3.50 4.17 -21.14
C LEU A 164 3.27 4.08 -19.62
N TYR A 165 4.30 3.84 -18.83
CA TYR A 165 4.20 3.81 -17.37
C TYR A 165 4.05 5.19 -16.71
N THR A 166 4.45 6.25 -17.41
CA THR A 166 4.46 7.59 -16.86
C THR A 166 3.24 8.37 -17.33
N PRO A 167 2.37 8.85 -16.44
CA PRO A 167 1.28 9.73 -16.81
C PRO A 167 1.80 11.05 -17.36
N PRO A 168 1.07 11.70 -18.29
CA PRO A 168 1.51 12.95 -18.91
C PRO A 168 1.54 14.13 -17.91
N SER A 169 0.73 14.09 -16.86
CA SER A 169 0.73 15.08 -15.78
C SER A 169 -0.08 14.60 -14.56
N ASP A 170 0.12 15.22 -13.40
CA ASP A 170 -0.74 14.99 -12.23
C ASP A 170 -2.21 15.35 -12.51
N GLY A 171 -2.44 16.42 -13.28
CA GLY A 171 -3.80 16.80 -13.67
C GLY A 171 -4.50 15.74 -14.54
N ALA A 172 -3.76 14.96 -15.32
CA ALA A 172 -4.33 13.84 -16.08
C ALA A 172 -4.74 12.70 -15.14
N VAL A 173 -3.89 12.36 -14.17
CA VAL A 173 -4.21 11.36 -13.13
C VAL A 173 -5.46 11.76 -12.34
N VAL A 174 -5.51 13.00 -11.86
CA VAL A 174 -6.66 13.49 -11.09
C VAL A 174 -7.96 13.42 -11.90
N ARG A 175 -7.94 13.83 -13.17
CA ARG A 175 -9.12 13.76 -14.03
C ARG A 175 -9.58 12.32 -14.28
N GLU A 176 -8.65 11.39 -14.50
CA GLU A 176 -8.97 9.96 -14.64
C GLU A 176 -9.67 9.44 -13.40
N LEU A 177 -9.08 9.64 -12.21
CA LEU A 177 -9.65 9.18 -10.95
C LEU A 177 -11.00 9.84 -10.64
N GLN A 178 -11.17 11.13 -10.92
CA GLN A 178 -12.45 11.83 -10.80
C GLN A 178 -13.51 11.25 -11.73
N THR A 179 -13.17 11.00 -12.99
CA THR A 179 -14.08 10.39 -13.97
C THR A 179 -14.53 9.01 -13.51
N ILE A 180 -13.64 8.20 -12.99
CA ILE A 180 -13.96 6.87 -12.43
C ILE A 180 -14.97 7.00 -11.28
N LYS A 181 -14.74 7.96 -10.39
CA LYS A 181 -15.65 8.23 -9.27
C LYS A 181 -17.03 8.73 -9.75
N GLU A 182 -17.07 9.64 -10.72
CA GLU A 182 -18.29 10.18 -11.31
C GLU A 182 -19.13 9.12 -12.02
N LEU A 183 -18.48 8.10 -12.59
CA LEU A 183 -19.15 6.93 -13.18
C LEU A 183 -19.71 5.95 -12.12
N GLY A 184 -19.54 6.23 -10.83
CA GLY A 184 -20.09 5.43 -9.74
C GLY A 184 -19.20 4.28 -9.27
N PHE A 185 -17.95 4.23 -9.68
CA PHE A 185 -16.99 3.25 -9.18
C PHE A 185 -16.37 3.75 -7.87
N ASN A 186 -16.13 2.81 -6.94
CA ASN A 186 -15.49 3.10 -5.67
C ASN A 186 -14.21 2.30 -5.43
N LEU A 187 -13.82 1.45 -6.40
CA LEU A 187 -12.67 0.57 -6.30
C LEU A 187 -11.85 0.58 -7.60
N LEU A 188 -10.53 0.60 -7.45
CA LEU A 188 -9.56 0.30 -8.50
C LEU A 188 -8.72 -0.89 -8.10
N ARG A 189 -8.63 -1.91 -8.95
CA ARG A 189 -7.59 -2.91 -8.84
C ARG A 189 -6.39 -2.48 -9.68
N LYS A 190 -5.32 -2.04 -9.01
CA LYS A 190 -4.07 -1.68 -9.66
C LYS A 190 -3.32 -2.96 -10.05
N HIS A 191 -3.35 -3.26 -11.35
CA HIS A 191 -2.87 -4.51 -11.89
C HIS A 191 -1.36 -4.50 -12.14
N ALA A 192 -0.64 -5.31 -11.36
CA ALA A 192 0.79 -5.61 -11.54
C ALA A 192 1.70 -4.36 -11.71
N LYS A 193 1.32 -3.23 -11.12
CA LYS A 193 2.06 -1.97 -11.16
C LYS A 193 1.97 -1.25 -9.82
N ILE A 194 3.09 -0.68 -9.38
CA ILE A 194 3.14 0.20 -8.21
C ILE A 194 3.28 1.63 -8.73
N GLU A 195 2.30 2.46 -8.44
CA GLU A 195 2.28 3.86 -8.86
C GLU A 195 3.16 4.74 -7.96
N PRO A 196 3.50 5.97 -8.38
CA PRO A 196 4.06 6.96 -7.48
C PRO A 196 3.13 7.27 -6.30
N GLN A 197 3.67 7.56 -5.13
CA GLN A 197 2.94 7.84 -3.88
C GLN A 197 1.79 8.85 -4.07
N ARG A 198 1.98 9.87 -4.90
CA ARG A 198 0.97 10.89 -5.19
C ARG A 198 -0.30 10.34 -5.86
N TRP A 199 -0.21 9.22 -6.61
CA TRP A 199 -1.39 8.56 -7.17
C TRP A 199 -2.28 8.01 -6.06
N TYR A 200 -1.68 7.34 -5.07
CA TYR A 200 -2.41 6.84 -3.89
C TYR A 200 -2.97 7.98 -3.05
N TYR A 201 -2.21 9.08 -2.87
CA TYR A 201 -2.72 10.28 -2.21
C TYR A 201 -3.98 10.83 -2.89
N HIS A 202 -4.04 10.84 -4.21
CA HIS A 202 -5.26 11.24 -4.93
C HIS A 202 -6.40 10.26 -4.72
N CYS A 203 -6.15 8.95 -4.66
CA CYS A 203 -7.14 7.94 -4.29
C CYS A 203 -7.64 8.15 -2.86
N ASP A 204 -6.73 8.41 -1.90
CA ASP A 204 -7.07 8.71 -0.51
C ASP A 204 -8.02 9.90 -0.40
N LYS A 205 -7.72 10.96 -1.14
CA LYS A 205 -8.47 12.22 -1.16
C LYS A 205 -9.82 12.14 -1.85
N LEU A 206 -9.91 11.32 -2.89
CA LEU A 206 -11.13 11.14 -3.67
C LEU A 206 -12.04 10.03 -3.12
N GLY A 207 -11.55 9.23 -2.18
CA GLY A 207 -12.28 8.10 -1.65
C GLY A 207 -12.42 6.95 -2.64
N LEU A 208 -11.33 6.61 -3.33
CA LEU A 208 -11.24 5.42 -4.16
C LEU A 208 -10.48 4.34 -3.41
N ILE A 209 -11.08 3.17 -3.27
CA ILE A 209 -10.43 2.00 -2.67
C ILE A 209 -9.45 1.43 -3.69
N VAL A 210 -8.31 0.95 -3.23
CA VAL A 210 -7.29 0.31 -4.08
C VAL A 210 -7.07 -1.13 -3.63
N TRP A 211 -7.20 -2.05 -4.57
CA TRP A 211 -6.64 -3.38 -4.45
C TRP A 211 -5.30 -3.39 -5.19
N GLN A 212 -4.24 -3.59 -4.46
CA GLN A 212 -2.89 -3.46 -4.97
C GLN A 212 -2.31 -4.83 -5.32
N ASP A 213 -2.11 -5.07 -6.62
CA ASP A 213 -1.35 -6.23 -7.07
C ASP A 213 0.14 -5.99 -6.85
N MET A 214 0.85 -7.05 -6.45
CA MET A 214 2.30 -7.05 -6.54
C MET A 214 2.74 -7.16 -8.01
N VAL A 215 3.87 -6.55 -8.34
CA VAL A 215 4.49 -6.68 -9.65
C VAL A 215 4.92 -8.13 -9.83
N ASN A 216 4.47 -8.77 -10.92
CA ASN A 216 4.86 -10.14 -11.21
C ASN A 216 6.36 -10.21 -11.48
N GLY A 217 7.08 -10.90 -10.60
CA GLY A 217 8.49 -11.18 -10.71
C GLY A 217 8.75 -12.57 -11.28
N GLY A 218 10.03 -12.91 -11.41
CA GLY A 218 10.50 -14.24 -11.80
C GLY A 218 10.89 -14.39 -13.26
N GLY A 219 11.19 -15.62 -13.63
CA GLY A 219 11.61 -16.01 -14.98
C GLY A 219 10.44 -16.26 -15.94
N PRO A 220 10.73 -16.72 -17.16
CA PRO A 220 9.70 -17.02 -18.14
C PRO A 220 8.78 -18.16 -17.69
N TYR A 221 7.47 -17.94 -17.76
CA TYR A 221 6.47 -18.97 -17.50
C TYR A 221 6.53 -20.10 -18.52
N LYS A 222 6.27 -21.32 -18.10
CA LYS A 222 6.04 -22.43 -19.00
C LYS A 222 4.61 -22.34 -19.55
N LEU A 223 4.43 -21.60 -20.63
CA LEU A 223 3.11 -21.26 -21.19
C LEU A 223 2.22 -22.49 -21.44
N TRP A 224 2.80 -23.61 -21.88
CA TRP A 224 2.05 -24.86 -22.06
C TRP A 224 1.40 -25.36 -20.78
N PHE A 225 2.06 -25.15 -19.63
CA PHE A 225 1.52 -25.51 -18.32
C PHE A 225 0.48 -24.48 -17.88
N VAL A 226 0.88 -23.20 -17.81
CA VAL A 226 0.04 -22.14 -17.25
C VAL A 226 -1.22 -21.88 -18.08
N THR A 227 -1.11 -21.92 -19.42
CA THR A 227 -2.23 -21.55 -20.30
C THR A 227 -3.05 -22.76 -20.75
N TYR A 228 -2.40 -23.84 -21.19
CA TYR A 228 -3.12 -24.97 -21.80
C TYR A 228 -3.52 -26.02 -20.77
N LEU A 229 -2.57 -26.49 -19.96
CA LEU A 229 -2.82 -27.59 -19.04
C LEU A 229 -3.79 -27.20 -17.92
N THR A 230 -3.66 -25.97 -17.39
CA THR A 230 -4.52 -25.44 -16.34
C THR A 230 -5.98 -25.27 -16.81
N ASN A 231 -6.19 -24.87 -18.05
CA ASN A 231 -7.54 -24.73 -18.60
C ASN A 231 -8.22 -26.08 -18.89
N VAL A 232 -7.46 -27.07 -19.40
CA VAL A 232 -8.01 -28.37 -19.78
C VAL A 232 -8.21 -29.27 -18.57
N PHE A 233 -7.32 -29.23 -17.57
CA PHE A 233 -7.32 -30.12 -16.41
C PHE A 233 -7.62 -29.39 -15.09
N GLN A 234 -8.34 -28.28 -15.13
CA GLN A 234 -8.65 -27.43 -13.97
C GLN A 234 -9.10 -28.21 -12.71
N PRO A 235 -10.01 -29.20 -12.78
CA PRO A 235 -10.47 -29.92 -11.58
C PRO A 235 -9.37 -30.74 -10.90
N LEU A 236 -8.43 -31.25 -11.69
CA LEU A 236 -7.30 -32.05 -11.19
C LEU A 236 -6.18 -31.14 -10.64
N LEU A 237 -5.90 -30.05 -11.31
CA LEU A 237 -4.83 -29.12 -10.95
C LEU A 237 -5.15 -28.27 -9.72
N ARG A 238 -6.44 -28.04 -9.39
CA ARG A 238 -6.88 -27.41 -8.13
C ARG A 238 -6.39 -28.12 -6.86
N ARG A 239 -5.94 -29.36 -6.99
CA ARG A 239 -5.44 -30.18 -5.86
C ARG A 239 -3.91 -30.24 -5.83
N LEU A 240 -3.23 -29.57 -6.74
CA LEU A 240 -1.78 -29.53 -6.70
C LEU A 240 -1.31 -28.73 -5.49
N PRO A 241 -0.40 -29.28 -4.69
CA PRO A 241 0.14 -28.55 -3.55
C PRO A 241 1.02 -27.38 -4.04
N ASP A 242 1.06 -26.31 -3.27
CA ASP A 242 2.06 -25.26 -3.42
C ASP A 242 3.42 -25.81 -2.95
N ALA A 243 4.17 -26.40 -3.87
CA ALA A 243 5.38 -27.14 -3.57
C ALA A 243 6.53 -26.74 -4.51
N ARG A 244 7.74 -26.73 -3.97
CA ARG A 244 8.98 -26.33 -4.67
C ARG A 244 9.15 -26.88 -6.09
N PRO A 245 8.86 -28.16 -6.40
CA PRO A 245 9.00 -28.69 -7.76
C PRO A 245 8.11 -27.99 -8.80
N LEU A 246 6.99 -27.39 -8.39
CA LEU A 246 6.04 -26.73 -9.28
C LEU A 246 6.37 -25.24 -9.50
N TRP A 247 7.14 -24.62 -8.60
CA TRP A 247 7.45 -23.19 -8.69
C TRP A 247 8.21 -22.79 -9.95
N GLY A 248 9.09 -23.68 -10.45
CA GLY A 248 9.77 -23.47 -11.72
C GLY A 248 8.86 -23.43 -12.95
N LEU A 249 7.69 -24.09 -12.89
CA LEU A 249 6.68 -24.03 -13.96
C LEU A 249 5.97 -22.65 -13.98
N LEU A 250 5.91 -21.99 -12.82
CA LEU A 250 5.29 -20.69 -12.60
C LEU A 250 6.30 -19.52 -12.65
N GLY A 251 7.56 -19.78 -13.07
CA GLY A 251 8.57 -18.74 -13.26
C GLY A 251 9.48 -18.47 -12.06
N HIS A 252 9.32 -19.18 -10.94
CA HIS A 252 10.17 -19.02 -9.74
C HIS A 252 11.12 -20.18 -9.51
N GLU A 253 11.92 -20.49 -10.54
CA GLU A 253 12.88 -21.59 -10.54
C GLU A 253 14.05 -21.33 -9.56
N THR A 254 14.55 -20.08 -9.50
CA THR A 254 15.72 -19.73 -8.71
C THR A 254 15.37 -19.25 -7.31
N GLU A 255 16.22 -19.61 -6.32
CA GLU A 255 16.07 -19.15 -4.95
C GLU A 255 16.26 -17.63 -4.84
N ALA A 256 17.28 -17.09 -5.49
CA ALA A 256 17.56 -15.66 -5.53
C ALA A 256 16.37 -14.84 -6.05
N GLY A 257 15.66 -15.31 -7.09
CA GLY A 257 14.46 -14.63 -7.60
C GLY A 257 13.29 -14.66 -6.62
N ARG A 258 13.16 -15.74 -5.83
CA ARG A 258 12.13 -15.81 -4.78
C ARG A 258 12.44 -14.88 -3.60
N GLU A 259 13.70 -14.81 -3.18
CA GLU A 259 14.15 -13.88 -2.14
C GLU A 259 14.00 -12.41 -2.56
N GLU A 260 14.32 -12.10 -3.81
CA GLU A 260 14.12 -10.77 -4.39
C GLU A 260 12.63 -10.37 -4.36
N TYR A 261 11.76 -11.26 -4.83
CA TYR A 261 10.31 -11.04 -4.79
C TYR A 261 9.80 -10.79 -3.36
N ALA A 262 10.26 -11.60 -2.39
CA ALA A 262 9.85 -11.44 -0.99
C ALA A 262 10.29 -10.08 -0.41
N ARG A 263 11.52 -9.63 -0.70
CA ARG A 263 12.01 -8.30 -0.29
C ARG A 263 11.23 -7.17 -0.94
N GLU A 264 10.92 -7.29 -2.23
CA GLU A 264 10.13 -6.29 -2.95
C GLU A 264 8.69 -6.24 -2.46
N LEU A 265 8.09 -7.38 -2.12
CA LEU A 265 6.75 -7.44 -1.53
C LEU A 265 6.72 -6.74 -0.17
N GLU A 266 7.68 -7.03 0.71
CA GLU A 266 7.81 -6.37 2.00
C GLU A 266 8.00 -4.85 1.85
N ALA A 267 8.90 -4.43 0.97
CA ALA A 267 9.16 -3.03 0.70
C ALA A 267 7.92 -2.31 0.13
N THR A 268 7.17 -2.98 -0.74
CA THR A 268 5.93 -2.43 -1.31
C THR A 268 4.87 -2.24 -0.24
N VAL A 269 4.66 -3.25 0.60
CA VAL A 269 3.70 -3.15 1.71
C VAL A 269 4.10 -2.02 2.67
N LYS A 270 5.36 -1.95 3.07
CA LYS A 270 5.87 -0.85 3.92
C LYS A 270 5.63 0.52 3.31
N ALA A 271 5.93 0.68 2.01
CA ALA A 271 5.78 1.96 1.33
C ALA A 271 4.33 2.41 1.19
N LEU A 272 3.38 1.50 1.07
CA LEU A 272 1.99 1.82 0.74
C LEU A 272 0.99 1.63 1.89
N GLN A 273 1.36 0.99 3.00
CA GLN A 273 0.47 0.72 4.12
C GLN A 273 -0.10 1.98 4.79
N CYS A 274 0.61 3.12 4.66
CA CYS A 274 0.16 4.41 5.19
C CYS A 274 -1.04 4.98 4.42
N HIS A 275 -1.31 4.52 3.19
CA HIS A 275 -2.40 5.00 2.38
C HIS A 275 -3.74 4.39 2.79
N PRO A 276 -4.71 5.18 3.27
CA PRO A 276 -6.03 4.66 3.66
C PRO A 276 -6.82 4.03 2.52
N CYS A 277 -6.58 4.39 1.28
CA CYS A 277 -7.24 3.79 0.12
C CYS A 277 -6.89 2.32 -0.09
N VAL A 278 -5.69 1.87 0.33
CA VAL A 278 -5.29 0.47 0.13
C VAL A 278 -6.12 -0.43 1.02
N GLY A 279 -7.03 -1.18 0.40
CA GLY A 279 -7.99 -2.07 1.09
C GLY A 279 -7.66 -3.55 0.96
N CYS A 280 -6.80 -3.94 0.02
CA CYS A 280 -6.40 -5.33 -0.19
C CYS A 280 -5.06 -5.43 -0.92
N TRP A 281 -4.29 -6.45 -0.56
CA TRP A 281 -3.07 -6.85 -1.25
C TRP A 281 -3.34 -8.09 -2.09
N VAL A 282 -2.84 -8.10 -3.33
CA VAL A 282 -2.91 -9.24 -4.25
C VAL A 282 -1.49 -9.67 -4.60
N PRO A 283 -0.90 -10.62 -3.85
CA PRO A 283 0.49 -11.03 -4.05
C PRO A 283 0.75 -11.64 -5.42
N PHE A 284 -0.21 -12.40 -5.95
CA PHE A 284 -0.08 -13.10 -7.22
C PHE A 284 -1.31 -12.86 -8.08
N ASN A 285 -1.15 -12.14 -9.18
CA ASN A 285 -2.24 -11.97 -10.14
C ASN A 285 -2.56 -13.30 -10.83
N GLU A 286 -3.81 -13.76 -10.73
CA GLU A 286 -4.32 -14.99 -11.37
C GLU A 286 -3.50 -16.26 -11.03
N GLY A 287 -2.78 -16.26 -9.92
CA GLY A 287 -1.84 -17.33 -9.56
C GLY A 287 -0.56 -17.38 -10.41
N TRP A 288 -0.36 -16.43 -11.30
CA TRP A 288 0.86 -16.34 -12.10
C TRP A 288 2.07 -16.02 -11.23
N GLY A 289 3.09 -16.85 -11.30
CA GLY A 289 4.27 -16.69 -10.46
C GLY A 289 4.06 -17.09 -9.01
N GLN A 290 3.00 -17.80 -8.68
CA GLN A 290 2.72 -18.23 -7.31
C GLN A 290 3.79 -19.20 -6.82
N PHE A 291 4.32 -18.92 -5.64
CA PHE A 291 5.19 -19.81 -4.87
C PHE A 291 5.03 -19.47 -3.39
N ASP A 292 5.17 -20.46 -2.52
CA ASP A 292 5.16 -20.30 -1.06
C ASP A 292 4.13 -19.27 -0.57
N ALA A 293 2.88 -19.50 -0.93
CA ALA A 293 1.78 -18.56 -0.68
C ALA A 293 1.65 -18.23 0.81
N ALA A 294 2.02 -19.15 1.71
CA ALA A 294 1.98 -18.92 3.16
C ALA A 294 2.94 -17.79 3.59
N VAL A 295 4.14 -17.74 3.03
CA VAL A 295 5.11 -16.66 3.30
C VAL A 295 4.61 -15.33 2.74
N SER A 296 4.16 -15.32 1.50
CA SER A 296 3.64 -14.10 0.86
C SER A 296 2.44 -13.53 1.61
N VAL A 297 1.55 -14.39 2.09
CA VAL A 297 0.39 -14.01 2.89
C VAL A 297 0.80 -13.46 4.26
N SER A 298 1.87 -13.97 4.88
CA SER A 298 2.30 -13.47 6.20
C SER A 298 2.68 -11.99 6.17
N TYR A 299 3.35 -11.52 5.13
CA TYR A 299 3.69 -10.10 4.96
C TYR A 299 2.45 -9.21 4.82
N THR A 300 1.44 -9.70 4.12
CA THR A 300 0.20 -8.93 3.88
C THR A 300 -0.71 -8.91 5.10
N HIS A 301 -0.67 -9.92 5.98
CA HIS A 301 -1.46 -9.99 7.20
C HIS A 301 -1.00 -9.05 8.32
N LEU A 302 0.27 -8.66 8.31
CA LEU A 302 0.83 -7.76 9.32
C LEU A 302 0.27 -6.33 9.25
N THR A 303 -0.37 -5.95 8.17
CA THR A 303 -0.75 -4.56 7.89
C THR A 303 -2.24 -4.32 7.67
N LEU A 304 -2.99 -5.36 7.33
CA LEU A 304 -4.44 -5.28 7.12
C LEU A 304 -5.08 -6.61 7.54
N PRO A 305 -6.33 -6.62 8.03
CA PRO A 305 -7.11 -7.85 8.10
C PRO A 305 -7.33 -8.34 6.66
N THR A 306 -6.40 -9.13 6.17
CA THR A 306 -6.35 -9.53 4.77
C THR A 306 -7.35 -10.65 4.55
N ILE A 307 -8.27 -10.41 3.64
CA ILE A 307 -9.07 -11.45 3.07
C ILE A 307 -8.87 -11.37 1.57
N CYS A 308 -7.88 -12.07 1.09
CA CYS A 308 -7.82 -12.49 -0.31
C CYS A 308 -6.74 -13.55 -0.46
N SER A 309 -7.03 -14.76 -0.07
CA SER A 309 -6.53 -15.93 -0.77
C SER A 309 -7.52 -16.22 -1.88
N VAL A 310 -7.19 -15.90 -3.11
CA VAL A 310 -7.90 -16.40 -4.28
C VAL A 310 -7.07 -17.49 -4.89
#